data_942fa1b2eb11c1cbe6805876a234d862
#
_entry.id   942fa1b2eb11c1cbe6805876a234d862
#
_cell.length_a   1.000
_cell.length_b   1.000
_cell.length_c   1.000
_cell.angle_alpha   90.00
_cell.angle_beta   90.00
_cell.angle_gamma   90.00
#
_symmetry.space_group_name_H-M   'P 1'
#
loop_
_entity.id
_entity.type
_entity.pdbx_description
1 polymer ?
#
loop_
_entity_poly.entity_id
_entity_poly.type
_entity_poly.pdbx_seq_one_letter_code
_entity_poly.pdbx_strand_id
1 'polypeptide(L)'
;MQIQEVKIMEQKYTVDARGEQCPIPVVKTKKVLDGIQGDAEITVLVDNETAVQNLTRMGKHAGAEVLSEKKSDKEFQVIIRVKDQKPSETHEETVECIPDVRGDFVIAVDTATMGRGNDELGKVLMKGFLFAVTQLEKLPKTMLFYNGGATLTTEGSDSLEDLKSLEAQGVEIKTCGTCLNYYSLTDKLQVGEVTNMYDIVEILAKAAKVVKP
;
A
#
# COMPACT_ATOMS: atom_id res chain seq x y z
N MET A 1 23.24 -12.69 -43.80
CA MET A 1 21.84 -12.53 -43.41
C MET A 1 21.85 -11.56 -42.21
N GLN A 2 21.62 -10.26 -42.49
CA GLN A 2 21.65 -9.20 -41.47
C GLN A 2 20.34 -9.26 -40.70
N ILE A 3 20.45 -9.51 -39.41
CA ILE A 3 19.30 -9.37 -38.51
C ILE A 3 19.14 -7.87 -38.26
N GLN A 4 18.10 -7.26 -38.84
CA GLN A 4 17.70 -5.90 -38.53
C GLN A 4 17.18 -5.90 -37.10
N GLU A 5 17.90 -5.22 -36.22
CA GLU A 5 17.37 -4.83 -34.88
C GLU A 5 16.14 -3.96 -35.09
N VAL A 6 14.98 -4.51 -34.77
CA VAL A 6 13.74 -3.73 -34.69
C VAL A 6 13.87 -2.85 -33.47
N LYS A 7 14.16 -1.57 -33.68
CA LYS A 7 14.16 -0.54 -32.63
C LYS A 7 12.71 -0.34 -32.20
N ILE A 8 12.30 -1.02 -31.12
CA ILE A 8 10.98 -0.83 -30.48
C ILE A 8 10.95 0.63 -30.03
N MET A 9 10.01 1.40 -30.55
CA MET A 9 9.81 2.81 -30.12
C MET A 9 9.17 2.79 -28.72
N GLU A 10 9.93 3.21 -27.74
CA GLU A 10 9.49 3.36 -26.36
C GLU A 10 8.35 4.40 -26.30
N GLN A 11 7.17 3.97 -25.87
CA GLN A 11 5.99 4.83 -25.74
C GLN A 11 6.18 5.72 -24.50
N LYS A 12 5.95 7.03 -24.65
CA LYS A 12 6.09 8.00 -23.54
C LYS A 12 4.75 8.64 -23.22
N TYR A 13 4.39 8.57 -21.94
CA TYR A 13 3.18 9.16 -21.40
C TYR A 13 3.51 10.17 -20.31
N THR A 14 2.72 11.22 -20.21
CA THR A 14 2.85 12.22 -19.14
C THR A 14 1.51 12.36 -18.41
N VAL A 15 1.56 12.25 -17.09
CA VAL A 15 0.40 12.43 -16.19
C VAL A 15 0.68 13.65 -15.32
N ASP A 16 -0.07 14.72 -15.48
CA ASP A 16 -0.02 15.85 -14.56
C ASP A 16 -1.09 15.65 -13.45
N ALA A 17 -0.61 15.50 -12.23
CA ALA A 17 -1.42 15.32 -11.05
C ALA A 17 -1.01 16.29 -9.91
N ARG A 18 -0.42 17.44 -10.29
CA ARG A 18 -0.10 18.52 -9.34
C ARG A 18 -1.40 19.14 -8.81
N GLY A 19 -1.45 19.48 -7.52
CA GLY A 19 -2.64 20.01 -6.86
C GLY A 19 -3.69 18.93 -6.52
N GLU A 20 -3.43 17.67 -6.84
CA GLU A 20 -4.38 16.58 -6.60
C GLU A 20 -3.99 15.76 -5.37
N GLN A 21 -4.98 15.44 -4.56
CA GLN A 21 -4.80 14.63 -3.35
C GLN A 21 -4.97 13.13 -3.63
N CYS A 22 -4.37 12.31 -2.77
CA CYS A 22 -4.62 10.86 -2.78
C CYS A 22 -6.15 10.59 -2.75
N PRO A 23 -6.66 9.65 -3.61
CA PRO A 23 -5.91 8.68 -4.43
C PRO A 23 -5.72 9.12 -5.90
N ILE A 24 -6.07 10.36 -6.30
CA ILE A 24 -6.19 10.76 -7.69
C ILE A 24 -4.91 10.54 -8.52
N PRO A 25 -3.70 10.92 -8.05
CA PRO A 25 -2.47 10.68 -8.80
C PRO A 25 -2.26 9.19 -9.12
N VAL A 26 -2.51 8.31 -8.14
CA VAL A 26 -2.37 6.85 -8.30
C VAL A 26 -3.39 6.30 -9.30
N VAL A 27 -4.66 6.72 -9.19
CA VAL A 27 -5.74 6.27 -10.11
C VAL A 27 -5.47 6.70 -11.54
N LYS A 28 -5.05 7.95 -11.77
CA LYS A 28 -4.72 8.45 -13.11
C LYS A 28 -3.57 7.66 -13.73
N THR A 29 -2.50 7.46 -12.96
CA THR A 29 -1.32 6.74 -13.41
C THR A 29 -1.64 5.27 -13.70
N LYS A 30 -2.45 4.62 -12.85
CA LYS A 30 -2.88 3.25 -13.06
C LYS A 30 -3.71 3.09 -14.36
N LYS A 31 -4.62 4.01 -14.64
CA LYS A 31 -5.40 3.98 -15.89
C LYS A 31 -4.51 4.05 -17.14
N VAL A 32 -3.45 4.84 -17.10
CA VAL A 32 -2.46 4.90 -18.19
C VAL A 32 -1.70 3.58 -18.25
N LEU A 33 -1.23 3.07 -17.11
CA LEU A 33 -0.49 1.82 -17.01
C LEU A 33 -1.28 0.63 -17.57
N ASP A 34 -2.56 0.50 -17.20
CA ASP A 34 -3.45 -0.57 -17.64
C ASP A 34 -3.76 -0.52 -19.15
N GLY A 35 -3.57 0.63 -19.80
CA GLY A 35 -3.76 0.82 -21.26
C GLY A 35 -2.49 0.57 -22.09
N ILE A 36 -1.33 0.35 -21.48
CA ILE A 36 -0.05 0.19 -22.18
C ILE A 36 0.12 -1.23 -22.69
N GLN A 37 0.58 -1.33 -23.92
CA GLN A 37 1.03 -2.60 -24.53
C GLN A 37 2.49 -2.44 -25.00
N GLY A 38 3.38 -3.23 -24.43
CA GLY A 38 4.82 -3.17 -24.73
C GLY A 38 5.61 -2.23 -23.81
N ASP A 39 6.82 -1.87 -24.24
CA ASP A 39 7.72 -1.00 -23.47
C ASP A 39 7.22 0.44 -23.44
N ALA A 40 7.14 1.03 -22.24
CA ALA A 40 6.70 2.39 -22.06
C ALA A 40 7.34 3.08 -20.86
N GLU A 41 7.43 4.41 -20.95
CA GLU A 41 7.84 5.30 -19.87
C GLU A 41 6.70 6.25 -19.51
N ILE A 42 6.25 6.23 -18.25
CA ILE A 42 5.23 7.14 -17.73
C ILE A 42 5.93 8.14 -16.83
N THR A 43 5.82 9.40 -17.15
CA THR A 43 6.28 10.52 -16.31
C THR A 43 5.09 11.10 -15.57
N VAL A 44 5.12 11.08 -14.24
CA VAL A 44 4.07 11.63 -13.39
C VAL A 44 4.59 12.84 -12.65
N LEU A 45 3.88 13.98 -12.77
CA LEU A 45 4.18 15.21 -12.07
C LEU A 45 3.27 15.35 -10.87
N VAL A 46 3.85 15.57 -9.68
CA VAL A 46 3.12 15.74 -8.41
C VAL A 46 3.77 16.84 -7.57
N ASP A 47 3.09 17.33 -6.55
CA ASP A 47 3.51 18.46 -5.72
C ASP A 47 3.79 18.11 -4.26
N ASN A 48 3.69 16.83 -3.89
CA ASN A 48 3.92 16.39 -2.53
C ASN A 48 4.61 15.02 -2.44
N GLU A 49 5.35 14.80 -1.37
CA GLU A 49 6.16 13.59 -1.17
C GLU A 49 5.29 12.34 -0.94
N THR A 50 4.10 12.49 -0.36
CA THR A 50 3.16 11.37 -0.16
C THR A 50 2.73 10.78 -1.51
N ALA A 51 2.45 11.64 -2.49
CA ALA A 51 2.14 11.19 -3.84
C ALA A 51 3.32 10.45 -4.50
N VAL A 52 4.56 10.94 -4.31
CA VAL A 52 5.79 10.27 -4.79
C VAL A 52 5.89 8.86 -4.21
N GLN A 53 5.73 8.71 -2.89
CA GLN A 53 5.81 7.41 -2.20
C GLN A 53 4.74 6.45 -2.71
N ASN A 54 3.49 6.92 -2.85
CA ASN A 54 2.38 6.10 -3.32
C ASN A 54 2.56 5.64 -4.77
N LEU A 55 3.02 6.52 -5.67
CA LEU A 55 3.32 6.19 -7.06
C LEU A 55 4.50 5.22 -7.17
N THR A 56 5.54 5.42 -6.36
CA THR A 56 6.70 4.52 -6.31
C THR A 56 6.30 3.12 -5.90
N ARG A 57 5.43 3.00 -4.89
CA ARG A 57 4.93 1.71 -4.43
C ARG A 57 4.05 1.04 -5.48
N MET A 58 3.10 1.78 -6.06
CA MET A 58 2.23 1.27 -7.11
C MET A 58 3.04 0.74 -8.30
N GLY A 59 4.05 1.51 -8.78
CA GLY A 59 4.89 1.09 -9.89
C GLY A 59 5.71 -0.17 -9.58
N LYS A 60 6.26 -0.28 -8.37
CA LYS A 60 6.97 -1.50 -7.93
C LYS A 60 6.06 -2.71 -7.87
N HIS A 61 4.82 -2.57 -7.36
CA HIS A 61 3.83 -3.67 -7.35
C HIS A 61 3.43 -4.09 -8.76
N ALA A 62 3.45 -3.17 -9.72
CA ALA A 62 3.22 -3.48 -11.13
C ALA A 62 4.47 -4.08 -11.83
N GLY A 63 5.55 -4.37 -11.10
CA GLY A 63 6.79 -4.90 -11.68
C GLY A 63 7.59 -3.88 -12.51
N ALA A 64 7.27 -2.59 -12.41
CA ALA A 64 7.93 -1.53 -13.15
C ALA A 64 9.17 -0.99 -12.42
N GLU A 65 10.15 -0.52 -13.18
CA GLU A 65 11.25 0.27 -12.64
C GLU A 65 10.75 1.68 -12.33
N VAL A 66 11.00 2.18 -11.10
CA VAL A 66 10.52 3.50 -10.68
C VAL A 66 11.67 4.37 -10.22
N LEU A 67 11.77 5.55 -10.81
CA LEU A 67 12.71 6.60 -10.43
C LEU A 67 11.92 7.84 -9.99
N SER A 68 12.38 8.52 -8.96
CA SER A 68 11.78 9.79 -8.51
C SER A 68 12.83 10.86 -8.41
N GLU A 69 12.46 12.07 -8.83
CA GLU A 69 13.32 13.25 -8.79
C GLU A 69 12.56 14.43 -8.17
N LYS A 70 13.18 15.10 -7.20
CA LYS A 70 12.68 16.36 -6.64
C LYS A 70 13.21 17.50 -7.47
N LYS A 71 12.33 18.25 -8.17
CA LYS A 71 12.68 19.43 -8.95
C LYS A 71 12.70 20.71 -8.10
N SER A 72 11.74 20.81 -7.17
CA SER A 72 11.65 21.90 -6.20
C SER A 72 10.86 21.43 -4.96
N ASP A 73 10.64 22.33 -3.98
CA ASP A 73 9.89 21.96 -2.75
C ASP A 73 8.43 21.59 -3.00
N LYS A 74 7.88 21.97 -4.16
CA LYS A 74 6.49 21.66 -4.56
C LYS A 74 6.41 21.08 -5.97
N GLU A 75 7.47 20.45 -6.44
CA GLU A 75 7.49 19.85 -7.77
C GLU A 75 8.36 18.61 -7.76
N PHE A 76 7.71 17.47 -7.96
CA PHE A 76 8.34 16.16 -8.01
C PHE A 76 7.96 15.47 -9.31
N GLN A 77 8.88 14.69 -9.82
CA GLN A 77 8.69 13.86 -11.00
C GLN A 77 8.91 12.40 -10.63
N VAL A 78 7.95 11.55 -10.96
CA VAL A 78 8.07 10.10 -10.83
C VAL A 78 8.06 9.49 -12.22
N ILE A 79 9.09 8.74 -12.56
CA ILE A 79 9.24 8.05 -13.85
C ILE A 79 9.04 6.57 -13.60
N ILE A 80 8.05 5.99 -14.29
CA ILE A 80 7.69 4.58 -14.20
C ILE A 80 7.98 3.94 -15.56
N ARG A 81 8.92 3.01 -15.62
CA ARG A 81 9.29 2.28 -16.83
C ARG A 81 8.74 0.88 -16.80
N VAL A 82 7.87 0.60 -17.75
CA VAL A 82 7.32 -0.72 -17.99
C VAL A 82 8.09 -1.36 -19.13
N LYS A 83 8.60 -2.56 -18.92
CA LYS A 83 9.14 -3.40 -20.01
C LYS A 83 8.07 -4.40 -20.40
N ASP A 84 8.01 -4.77 -21.67
CA ASP A 84 7.07 -5.77 -22.18
C ASP A 84 7.28 -7.09 -21.40
N GLN A 85 6.58 -7.19 -20.28
CA GLN A 85 6.41 -8.45 -19.62
C GLN A 85 5.20 -9.07 -20.31
N LYS A 86 5.45 -10.11 -21.12
CA LYS A 86 4.42 -11.12 -21.36
C LYS A 86 3.73 -11.35 -20.03
N PRO A 87 2.37 -11.47 -19.99
CA PRO A 87 1.68 -11.72 -18.73
C PRO A 87 2.48 -12.81 -18.04
N SER A 88 3.09 -12.46 -16.92
CA SER A 88 3.84 -13.42 -16.14
C SER A 88 2.82 -14.46 -15.73
N GLU A 89 2.86 -15.60 -16.41
CA GLU A 89 2.44 -16.83 -15.80
C GLU A 89 3.00 -16.77 -14.39
N THR A 90 2.10 -16.80 -13.43
CA THR A 90 2.42 -16.98 -12.02
C THR A 90 3.73 -17.76 -11.94
N HIS A 91 4.80 -17.13 -11.45
CA HIS A 91 5.92 -17.90 -10.96
C HIS A 91 5.37 -18.78 -9.85
N GLU A 92 5.00 -20.00 -10.24
CA GLU A 92 5.11 -21.12 -9.36
C GLU A 92 6.60 -21.30 -9.08
N GLU A 93 7.16 -20.46 -8.23
CA GLU A 93 8.25 -20.92 -7.41
C GLU A 93 7.67 -22.10 -6.65
N THR A 94 8.26 -23.26 -6.83
CA THR A 94 8.06 -24.42 -5.98
C THR A 94 8.55 -24.06 -4.59
N VAL A 95 7.79 -23.20 -3.91
CA VAL A 95 7.85 -23.00 -2.50
C VAL A 95 7.22 -24.26 -1.91
N GLU A 96 8.03 -25.02 -1.17
CA GLU A 96 7.49 -26.06 -0.29
C GLU A 96 6.26 -25.46 0.38
N CYS A 97 5.09 -26.07 0.16
CA CYS A 97 3.83 -25.61 0.71
C CYS A 97 3.91 -25.64 2.24
N ILE A 98 4.37 -24.56 2.82
CA ILE A 98 3.99 -24.24 4.20
C ILE A 98 2.49 -23.93 4.07
N PRO A 99 1.59 -24.67 4.76
CA PRO A 99 0.16 -24.40 4.69
C PRO A 99 -0.04 -22.93 5.04
N ASP A 100 -0.67 -22.14 4.15
CA ASP A 100 -0.99 -20.75 4.42
C ASP A 100 -2.01 -20.74 5.58
N VAL A 101 -1.51 -20.52 6.79
CA VAL A 101 -2.34 -20.45 8.03
C VAL A 101 -3.14 -19.14 8.09
N ARG A 102 -3.00 -18.27 7.08
CA ARG A 102 -3.75 -17.02 6.98
C ARG A 102 -5.16 -17.29 6.46
N GLY A 103 -6.14 -16.66 7.08
CA GLY A 103 -7.52 -16.67 6.61
C GLY A 103 -7.74 -15.68 5.46
N ASP A 104 -8.74 -15.90 4.63
CA ASP A 104 -9.13 -15.00 3.52
C ASP A 104 -9.90 -13.77 4.03
N PHE A 105 -9.50 -13.19 5.17
CA PHE A 105 -10.16 -12.03 5.72
C PHE A 105 -9.19 -10.88 6.00
N VAL A 106 -9.77 -9.68 6.00
CA VAL A 106 -9.07 -8.42 6.23
C VAL A 106 -9.64 -7.77 7.49
N ILE A 107 -8.78 -7.17 8.30
CA ILE A 107 -9.20 -6.33 9.43
C ILE A 107 -8.97 -4.87 9.04
N ALA A 108 -10.04 -4.05 9.14
CA ALA A 108 -10.00 -2.62 8.84
C ALA A 108 -10.18 -1.80 10.13
N VAL A 109 -9.14 -1.09 10.52
CA VAL A 109 -9.09 -0.30 11.77
C VAL A 109 -9.05 1.18 11.43
N ASP A 110 -10.17 1.89 11.65
CA ASP A 110 -10.32 3.30 11.31
C ASP A 110 -10.21 4.25 12.52
N THR A 111 -10.14 3.70 13.72
CA THR A 111 -10.05 4.48 14.96
C THR A 111 -9.06 3.84 15.94
N ALA A 112 -8.53 4.64 16.86
CA ALA A 112 -7.68 4.14 17.95
C ALA A 112 -8.48 3.49 19.09
N THR A 113 -9.81 3.55 19.02
CA THR A 113 -10.73 3.04 20.04
C THR A 113 -11.72 2.07 19.42
N MET A 114 -12.09 1.01 20.12
CA MET A 114 -13.11 0.07 19.67
C MET A 114 -14.49 0.50 20.17
N GLY A 115 -15.44 0.56 19.23
CA GLY A 115 -16.81 0.94 19.50
C GLY A 115 -17.01 2.45 19.68
N ARG A 116 -18.26 2.84 20.01
CA ARG A 116 -18.66 4.23 20.22
C ARG A 116 -19.16 4.38 21.65
N GLY A 117 -18.55 5.26 22.43
CA GLY A 117 -18.93 5.46 23.83
C GLY A 117 -17.79 6.14 24.59
N ASN A 118 -17.32 5.51 25.65
CA ASN A 118 -16.20 6.04 26.42
C ASN A 118 -14.86 5.70 25.76
N ASP A 119 -14.04 6.71 25.50
CA ASP A 119 -12.76 6.55 24.79
C ASP A 119 -11.71 5.79 25.60
N GLU A 120 -11.69 5.91 26.93
CA GLU A 120 -10.75 5.15 27.78
C GLU A 120 -11.05 3.67 27.72
N LEU A 121 -12.33 3.29 27.83
CA LEU A 121 -12.78 1.92 27.64
C LEU A 121 -12.49 1.46 26.20
N GLY A 122 -12.76 2.30 25.21
CA GLY A 122 -12.50 2.01 23.79
C GLY A 122 -11.04 1.70 23.49
N LYS A 123 -10.08 2.37 24.13
CA LYS A 123 -8.63 2.07 24.02
C LYS A 123 -8.30 0.71 24.63
N VAL A 124 -8.83 0.39 25.81
CA VAL A 124 -8.62 -0.91 26.45
C VAL A 124 -9.19 -2.02 25.59
N LEU A 125 -10.39 -1.83 25.01
CA LEU A 125 -11.02 -2.81 24.12
C LEU A 125 -10.24 -3.00 22.82
N MET A 126 -9.72 -1.91 22.22
CA MET A 126 -8.91 -2.00 20.99
C MET A 126 -7.61 -2.77 21.24
N LYS A 127 -6.91 -2.50 22.34
CA LYS A 127 -5.72 -3.26 22.74
C LYS A 127 -6.05 -4.75 22.93
N GLY A 128 -7.15 -5.04 23.66
CA GLY A 128 -7.61 -6.41 23.84
C GLY A 128 -8.01 -7.10 22.54
N PHE A 129 -8.62 -6.37 21.60
CA PHE A 129 -8.94 -6.88 20.27
C PHE A 129 -7.69 -7.26 19.49
N LEU A 130 -6.69 -6.36 19.40
CA LEU A 130 -5.44 -6.62 18.67
C LEU A 130 -4.67 -7.80 19.29
N PHE A 131 -4.59 -7.87 20.61
CA PHE A 131 -4.04 -9.04 21.30
C PHE A 131 -4.82 -10.33 20.97
N ALA A 132 -6.16 -10.30 21.00
CA ALA A 132 -6.98 -11.47 20.68
C ALA A 132 -6.76 -11.94 19.22
N VAL A 133 -6.52 -11.02 18.28
CA VAL A 133 -6.17 -11.37 16.89
C VAL A 133 -4.90 -12.20 16.82
N THR A 134 -3.88 -11.94 17.66
CA THR A 134 -2.63 -12.74 17.71
C THR A 134 -2.87 -14.19 18.16
N GLN A 135 -4.00 -14.47 18.81
CA GLN A 135 -4.36 -15.78 19.35
C GLN A 135 -5.32 -16.58 18.45
N LEU A 136 -5.68 -16.04 17.28
CA LEU A 136 -6.56 -16.74 16.35
C LEU A 136 -5.82 -17.93 15.70
N GLU A 137 -6.54 -19.02 15.49
CA GLU A 137 -6.03 -20.17 14.74
C GLU A 137 -5.69 -19.81 13.28
N LYS A 138 -6.53 -18.97 12.67
CA LYS A 138 -6.28 -18.39 11.34
C LYS A 138 -6.14 -16.88 11.45
N LEU A 139 -4.96 -16.38 11.12
CA LEU A 139 -4.67 -14.96 11.16
C LEU A 139 -5.28 -14.23 9.94
N PRO A 140 -5.56 -12.91 10.04
CA PRO A 140 -5.97 -12.13 8.88
C PRO A 140 -4.86 -12.12 7.83
N LYS A 141 -5.24 -12.05 6.55
CA LYS A 141 -4.27 -11.84 5.47
C LYS A 141 -3.65 -10.45 5.56
N THR A 142 -4.49 -9.44 5.77
CA THR A 142 -4.07 -8.04 5.80
C THR A 142 -4.80 -7.29 6.91
N MET A 143 -4.12 -6.38 7.57
CA MET A 143 -4.70 -5.38 8.47
C MET A 143 -4.47 -3.98 7.93
N LEU A 144 -5.55 -3.22 7.78
CA LEU A 144 -5.57 -1.87 7.22
C LEU A 144 -5.81 -0.84 8.33
N PHE A 145 -4.91 0.12 8.45
CA PHE A 145 -5.00 1.19 9.44
C PHE A 145 -5.16 2.53 8.75
N TYR A 146 -6.25 3.23 9.03
CA TYR A 146 -6.52 4.56 8.46
C TYR A 146 -7.24 5.45 9.46
N ASN A 147 -7.37 6.76 9.16
CA ASN A 147 -7.89 7.75 10.07
C ASN A 147 -7.20 7.66 11.46
N GLY A 148 -7.93 7.69 12.58
CA GLY A 148 -7.39 7.53 13.93
C GLY A 148 -6.66 6.20 14.17
N GLY A 149 -7.03 5.13 13.46
CA GLY A 149 -6.36 3.83 13.51
C GLY A 149 -4.88 3.88 13.10
N ALA A 150 -4.47 4.85 12.27
CA ALA A 150 -3.08 5.02 11.87
C ALA A 150 -2.13 5.27 13.06
N THR A 151 -2.63 5.80 14.17
CA THR A 151 -1.84 6.03 15.39
C THR A 151 -1.41 4.73 16.08
N LEU A 152 -2.12 3.61 15.82
CA LEU A 152 -1.82 2.32 16.45
C LEU A 152 -0.56 1.67 15.89
N THR A 153 -0.12 2.04 14.69
CA THR A 153 1.07 1.50 14.01
C THR A 153 2.31 2.35 14.21
N THR A 154 2.21 3.43 14.99
CA THR A 154 3.26 4.43 15.14
C THR A 154 3.86 4.45 16.56
N GLU A 155 4.98 5.13 16.72
CA GLU A 155 5.67 5.34 17.98
C GLU A 155 4.70 5.80 19.10
N GLY A 156 4.82 5.18 20.28
CA GLY A 156 3.97 5.46 21.45
C GLY A 156 2.67 4.67 21.53
N SER A 157 2.39 3.80 20.56
CA SER A 157 1.24 2.90 20.63
C SER A 157 1.50 1.70 21.56
N ASP A 158 0.58 1.43 22.46
CA ASP A 158 0.62 0.26 23.36
C ASP A 158 0.40 -1.08 22.61
N SER A 159 -0.01 -1.04 21.34
CA SER A 159 -0.31 -2.22 20.53
C SER A 159 0.83 -2.65 19.60
N LEU A 160 1.98 -1.97 19.63
CA LEU A 160 3.08 -2.24 18.70
C LEU A 160 3.62 -3.67 18.80
N GLU A 161 3.76 -4.21 20.00
CA GLU A 161 4.28 -5.56 20.20
C GLU A 161 3.35 -6.62 19.57
N ASP A 162 2.04 -6.46 19.75
CA ASP A 162 1.04 -7.36 19.16
C ASP A 162 1.06 -7.26 17.62
N LEU A 163 1.16 -6.05 17.09
CA LEU A 163 1.20 -5.82 15.63
C LEU A 163 2.49 -6.36 15.02
N LYS A 164 3.64 -6.16 15.65
CA LYS A 164 4.93 -6.73 15.20
C LYS A 164 4.90 -8.27 15.24
N SER A 165 4.25 -8.85 16.24
CA SER A 165 4.06 -10.29 16.32
C SER A 165 3.21 -10.82 15.17
N LEU A 166 2.15 -10.11 14.79
CA LEU A 166 1.31 -10.45 13.62
C LEU A 166 2.10 -10.32 12.32
N GLU A 167 2.86 -9.24 12.14
CA GLU A 167 3.72 -9.03 10.97
C GLU A 167 4.76 -10.15 10.84
N ALA A 168 5.41 -10.55 11.93
CA ALA A 168 6.39 -11.64 11.96
C ALA A 168 5.76 -13.00 11.58
N GLN A 169 4.44 -13.16 11.76
CA GLN A 169 3.68 -14.33 11.36
C GLN A 169 3.12 -14.21 9.93
N GLY A 170 3.51 -13.17 9.18
CA GLY A 170 3.16 -12.99 7.78
C GLY A 170 1.88 -12.19 7.52
N VAL A 171 1.26 -11.57 8.54
CA VAL A 171 0.14 -10.66 8.35
C VAL A 171 0.64 -9.36 7.70
N GLU A 172 0.04 -8.97 6.59
CA GLU A 172 0.37 -7.69 5.97
C GLU A 172 -0.25 -6.53 6.76
N ILE A 173 0.58 -5.65 7.31
CA ILE A 173 0.13 -4.46 8.04
C ILE A 173 0.32 -3.24 7.17
N LYS A 174 -0.77 -2.54 6.86
CA LYS A 174 -0.77 -1.41 5.94
C LYS A 174 -1.42 -0.18 6.57
N THR A 175 -0.69 0.93 6.57
CA THR A 175 -1.15 2.19 7.16
C THR A 175 -1.30 3.27 6.10
N CYS A 176 -2.43 3.97 6.10
CA CYS A 176 -2.74 5.03 5.14
C CYS A 176 -1.76 6.20 5.24
N GLY A 177 -0.99 6.47 4.17
CA GLY A 177 -0.01 7.55 4.13
C GLY A 177 -0.61 8.94 4.30
N THR A 178 -1.81 9.20 3.76
CA THR A 178 -2.54 10.45 3.96
C THR A 178 -2.84 10.69 5.45
N CYS A 179 -3.21 9.62 6.19
CA CYS A 179 -3.51 9.72 7.61
C CYS A 179 -2.23 9.96 8.43
N LEU A 180 -1.15 9.23 8.12
CA LEU A 180 0.16 9.47 8.75
C LEU A 180 0.62 10.91 8.56
N ASN A 181 0.47 11.45 7.34
CA ASN A 181 0.83 12.84 7.06
C ASN A 181 -0.06 13.83 7.84
N TYR A 182 -1.38 13.61 7.86
CA TYR A 182 -2.33 14.48 8.58
C TYR A 182 -2.01 14.58 10.07
N TYR A 183 -1.66 13.45 10.69
CA TYR A 183 -1.30 13.38 12.11
C TYR A 183 0.18 13.67 12.41
N SER A 184 0.99 14.03 11.39
CA SER A 184 2.45 14.25 11.52
C SER A 184 3.20 13.02 12.07
N LEU A 185 2.82 11.83 11.60
CA LEU A 185 3.31 10.53 12.05
C LEU A 185 4.11 9.78 10.97
N THR A 186 4.38 10.40 9.83
CA THR A 186 5.04 9.74 8.68
C THR A 186 6.38 9.11 9.07
N ASP A 187 7.21 9.83 9.83
CA ASP A 187 8.52 9.35 10.27
C ASP A 187 8.47 8.49 11.55
N LYS A 188 7.26 8.25 12.08
CA LYS A 188 7.03 7.52 13.32
C LYS A 188 6.41 6.15 13.14
N LEU A 189 6.24 5.70 11.90
CA LEU A 189 5.75 4.35 11.61
C LEU A 189 6.72 3.31 12.17
N GLN A 190 6.23 2.37 12.97
CA GLN A 190 7.04 1.36 13.68
C GLN A 190 6.74 -0.07 13.23
N VAL A 191 5.64 -0.29 12.53
CA VAL A 191 5.22 -1.62 12.06
C VAL A 191 4.43 -1.50 10.76
N GLY A 192 4.65 -2.43 9.86
CA GLY A 192 4.00 -2.49 8.56
C GLY A 192 4.55 -1.47 7.56
N GLU A 193 3.81 -1.26 6.51
CA GLU A 193 4.16 -0.36 5.43
C GLU A 193 3.07 0.70 5.18
N VAL A 194 3.51 1.80 4.58
CA VAL A 194 2.59 2.88 4.18
C VAL A 194 1.82 2.45 2.94
N THR A 195 0.52 2.64 2.92
CA THR A 195 -0.35 2.39 1.76
C THR A 195 -1.15 3.63 1.37
N ASN A 196 -1.93 3.54 0.31
CA ASN A 196 -2.79 4.60 -0.18
C ASN A 196 -4.26 4.17 -0.23
N MET A 197 -5.19 5.11 -0.46
CA MET A 197 -6.62 4.83 -0.45
C MET A 197 -7.05 3.90 -1.60
N TYR A 198 -6.36 3.93 -2.73
CA TYR A 198 -6.67 3.03 -3.83
C TYR A 198 -6.41 1.57 -3.44
N ASP A 199 -5.22 1.29 -2.88
CA ASP A 199 -4.85 -0.06 -2.42
C ASP A 199 -5.79 -0.53 -1.29
N ILE A 200 -6.15 0.36 -0.36
CA ILE A 200 -7.12 0.06 0.71
C ILE A 200 -8.44 -0.40 0.10
N VAL A 201 -8.99 0.34 -0.86
CA VAL A 201 -10.26 -0.01 -1.53
C VAL A 201 -10.13 -1.32 -2.30
N GLU A 202 -9.02 -1.52 -3.00
CA GLU A 202 -8.79 -2.75 -3.77
C GLU A 202 -8.70 -3.99 -2.85
N ILE A 203 -7.98 -3.89 -1.74
CA ILE A 203 -7.86 -4.96 -0.74
C ILE A 203 -9.23 -5.27 -0.11
N LEU A 204 -9.98 -4.24 0.29
CA LEU A 204 -11.32 -4.41 0.86
C LEU A 204 -12.30 -5.03 -0.13
N ALA A 205 -12.25 -4.64 -1.41
CA ALA A 205 -13.14 -5.16 -2.44
C ALA A 205 -12.85 -6.63 -2.80
N LYS A 206 -11.60 -7.07 -2.67
CA LYS A 206 -11.17 -8.45 -2.94
C LYS A 206 -11.29 -9.37 -1.72
N ALA A 207 -11.47 -8.83 -0.52
CA ALA A 207 -11.54 -9.60 0.70
C ALA A 207 -12.79 -10.50 0.74
N ALA A 208 -12.64 -11.78 1.08
CA ALA A 208 -13.76 -12.67 1.30
C ALA A 208 -14.61 -12.24 2.51
N LYS A 209 -13.97 -11.65 3.51
CA LYS A 209 -14.60 -11.10 4.71
C LYS A 209 -13.80 -9.89 5.21
N VAL A 210 -14.50 -8.86 5.64
CA VAL A 210 -13.91 -7.70 6.33
C VAL A 210 -14.42 -7.67 7.77
N VAL A 211 -13.49 -7.60 8.72
CA VAL A 211 -13.77 -7.39 10.15
C VAL A 211 -13.39 -5.95 10.48
N LYS A 212 -14.31 -5.23 11.13
CA LYS A 212 -14.09 -3.86 11.57
C LYS A 212 -14.47 -3.77 13.06
N PRO A 213 -13.50 -3.48 13.95
CA PRO A 213 -13.75 -3.36 15.39
C PRO A 213 -14.49 -2.10 15.79
#